data_8fe30f535f826fa0f05c335503d6bd4b
#
_entry.id   8fe30f535f826fa0f05c335503d6bd4b
#
_cell.length_a   1.000
_cell.length_b   1.000
_cell.length_c   1.000
_cell.angle_alpha   90.00
_cell.angle_beta   90.00
_cell.angle_gamma   90.00
#
_symmetry.space_group_name_H-M   'P 1'
#
loop_
_entity.id
_entity.type
_entity.pdbx_description
1 polymer ?
#
loop_
_entity_poly.entity_id
_entity_poly.type
_entity_poly.pdbx_seq_one_letter_code
_entity_poly.pdbx_strand_id
1 'polypeptide(L)'
;MTALLGTADEVAQREARRPRVTAEPDETLREVKNVGNGKGWRAMGRYSAIFLAFLFFLDFPGNSRVRAELAPGSMLSQANWQEAKGLLPDPILRRFQDGKYQAKVITLPDTLGWGGKFKAAAETNAGKFSVNAEGFLVDNSTHTYPAFLYGYPFPQLDPKDPGAATKVMYNFSYTLMQPDDLDRSANLHWLTPSTLERYVEFEGQILFYGSRFSGPIANPDATLRKLIIAGVSPHDVVGVVTLEWTYLDPQQWNSLWTYVPGLRRARQRPPANGSDGLFGSDLAHDDPYLFSGKIQYFTWKFVGIQEALVPYTLPNPKPLQRTPQGYAFGSLPNFLALGWETKGWTGDSWWPANYTLVKRPVWVIEATAKDPQYAYGRQVLWIDKDLYVGYYKEAYDKGGRLWRTQVGSVSVGRSAAGDFSLAQPDFTLSVDEQRNHATVELPLKQPERVTFNAGLPERLFTQLEMMKRAK
;
A
#
# COMPACT_ATOMS: atom_id res chain seq x y z
N MET A 1 -39.03 -25.74 -12.45
CA MET A 1 -39.66 -24.50 -12.94
C MET A 1 -38.71 -23.86 -13.91
N THR A 2 -39.09 -24.02 -15.16
CA THR A 2 -38.37 -23.65 -16.38
C THR A 2 -38.65 -22.19 -16.69
N ALA A 3 -37.62 -21.45 -17.08
CA ALA A 3 -37.58 -20.34 -18.02
C ALA A 3 -36.60 -19.25 -17.57
N LEU A 4 -35.57 -19.12 -18.37
CA LEU A 4 -34.88 -17.89 -18.78
C LEU A 4 -33.43 -18.22 -19.20
N LEU A 5 -33.36 -18.91 -20.37
CA LEU A 5 -32.14 -18.96 -21.19
C LEU A 5 -32.52 -18.42 -22.57
N GLY A 6 -32.28 -17.15 -22.82
CA GLY A 6 -32.31 -16.59 -24.17
C GLY A 6 -31.15 -17.15 -24.98
N THR A 7 -31.42 -17.59 -26.19
CA THR A 7 -30.46 -18.22 -27.10
C THR A 7 -29.50 -17.17 -27.71
N ALA A 8 -28.31 -17.63 -28.12
CA ALA A 8 -27.22 -16.81 -28.66
C ALA A 8 -27.61 -15.97 -29.91
N ASP A 9 -28.70 -16.28 -30.58
CA ASP A 9 -29.21 -15.57 -31.77
C ASP A 9 -29.94 -14.24 -31.44
N GLU A 10 -30.45 -14.04 -30.22
CA GLU A 10 -31.10 -12.78 -29.83
C GLU A 10 -30.11 -11.69 -29.49
N VAL A 11 -28.87 -12.03 -29.12
CA VAL A 11 -27.81 -11.07 -28.81
C VAL A 11 -27.23 -10.47 -30.12
N ALA A 12 -27.12 -11.27 -31.17
CA ALA A 12 -26.59 -10.83 -32.46
C ALA A 12 -27.54 -9.86 -33.22
N GLN A 13 -28.84 -9.90 -32.96
CA GLN A 13 -29.82 -8.99 -33.61
C GLN A 13 -29.96 -7.61 -32.91
N ARG A 14 -29.44 -7.45 -31.71
CA ARG A 14 -29.46 -6.13 -31.01
C ARG A 14 -28.30 -5.22 -31.38
N GLU A 15 -27.19 -5.75 -31.89
CA GLU A 15 -26.02 -4.93 -32.30
C GLU A 15 -26.17 -4.31 -33.69
N ALA A 16 -27.11 -4.76 -34.51
CA ALA A 16 -27.31 -4.29 -35.89
C ALA A 16 -28.14 -2.97 -36.02
N ARG A 17 -28.58 -2.36 -34.93
CA ARG A 17 -29.41 -1.12 -34.96
C ARG A 17 -28.76 0.04 -34.19
N ARG A 18 -27.58 0.50 -34.61
CA ARG A 18 -27.08 1.82 -34.24
C ARG A 18 -26.84 2.66 -35.48
N PRO A 19 -27.36 3.89 -35.58
CA PRO A 19 -27.14 4.77 -36.73
C PRO A 19 -25.70 5.25 -36.75
N ARG A 20 -25.06 5.18 -37.93
CA ARG A 20 -23.77 5.80 -38.22
C ARG A 20 -23.94 7.31 -38.28
N VAL A 21 -23.23 8.03 -37.43
CA VAL A 21 -23.03 9.46 -37.54
C VAL A 21 -21.73 9.67 -38.32
N THR A 22 -21.87 10.19 -39.54
CA THR A 22 -20.77 10.67 -40.38
C THR A 22 -20.45 12.11 -39.94
N ALA A 23 -19.22 12.36 -39.51
CA ALA A 23 -18.69 13.70 -39.31
C ALA A 23 -17.84 14.05 -40.53
N GLU A 24 -18.24 15.10 -41.25
CA GLU A 24 -17.40 15.79 -42.22
C GLU A 24 -16.44 16.76 -41.54
N PRO A 25 -15.25 17.01 -42.12
CA PRO A 25 -14.24 17.89 -41.54
C PRO A 25 -14.52 19.36 -42.02
N ASP A 26 -14.52 20.29 -41.08
CA ASP A 26 -14.56 21.71 -41.34
C ASP A 26 -13.14 22.29 -41.45
N GLU A 27 -12.77 22.69 -42.67
CA GLU A 27 -11.56 23.45 -43.00
C GLU A 27 -11.85 24.94 -42.85
N THR A 28 -11.18 25.65 -41.94
CA THR A 28 -10.93 27.08 -42.10
C THR A 28 -9.59 27.50 -41.52
N LEU A 29 -8.58 27.35 -42.37
CA LEU A 29 -7.33 28.09 -42.29
C LEU A 29 -7.59 29.54 -42.77
N ARG A 30 -7.23 30.53 -41.97
CA ARG A 30 -6.90 31.87 -42.47
C ARG A 30 -5.56 32.36 -41.93
N GLU A 31 -4.62 32.43 -42.85
CA GLU A 31 -3.38 33.19 -42.78
C GLU A 31 -3.58 34.62 -42.34
N VAL A 32 -2.65 35.16 -41.56
CA VAL A 32 -2.29 36.61 -41.62
C VAL A 32 -0.79 36.73 -41.69
N LYS A 33 -0.37 37.34 -42.78
CA LYS A 33 0.99 37.62 -43.23
C LYS A 33 1.70 38.70 -42.38
N ASN A 34 3.01 38.54 -42.33
CA ASN A 34 4.08 39.51 -42.07
C ASN A 34 3.95 40.84 -42.81
N VAL A 35 4.25 41.93 -42.13
CA VAL A 35 4.90 43.15 -42.64
C VAL A 35 5.66 43.74 -41.45
N GLY A 36 6.95 43.97 -41.32
CA GLY A 36 7.87 44.51 -42.28
C GLY A 36 8.46 45.84 -41.75
N ASN A 37 9.73 45.81 -41.33
CA ASN A 37 10.77 46.85 -41.42
C ASN A 37 10.49 48.30 -40.95
N GLY A 38 11.50 48.81 -40.17
CA GLY A 38 11.82 50.23 -40.16
C GLY A 38 12.71 50.71 -39.02
N LYS A 39 13.99 50.59 -39.24
CA LYS A 39 15.11 51.52 -38.92
C LYS A 39 14.87 52.75 -38.06
N GLY A 40 15.65 52.88 -36.97
CA GLY A 40 16.65 53.98 -36.96
C GLY A 40 16.42 55.06 -35.93
N TRP A 41 17.41 55.31 -35.19
CA TRP A 41 18.16 56.54 -34.92
C TRP A 41 18.56 56.77 -33.45
N ARG A 42 19.81 57.11 -33.35
CA ARG A 42 20.66 57.54 -32.21
C ARG A 42 20.17 58.87 -31.61
N ALA A 43 20.39 59.12 -30.35
CA ALA A 43 21.37 60.07 -29.84
C ALA A 43 21.13 60.39 -28.34
N MET A 44 22.16 60.25 -27.57
CA MET A 44 22.79 61.25 -26.65
C MET A 44 21.89 62.14 -25.77
N GLY A 45 22.20 62.07 -24.50
CA GLY A 45 21.85 63.12 -23.52
C GLY A 45 22.21 62.77 -22.08
N ARG A 46 23.44 63.11 -21.65
CA ARG A 46 23.85 63.16 -20.24
C ARG A 46 23.11 64.26 -19.51
N TYR A 47 22.47 63.98 -18.38
CA TYR A 47 22.37 64.94 -17.25
C TYR A 47 22.27 64.16 -15.95
N SER A 48 23.26 64.47 -15.09
CA SER A 48 23.31 64.09 -13.65
C SER A 48 22.28 64.94 -12.90
N ALA A 49 21.41 64.33 -12.14
CA ALA A 49 20.66 64.97 -11.08
C ALA A 49 20.66 64.08 -9.84
N ILE A 50 21.35 64.57 -8.83
CA ILE A 50 21.37 64.02 -7.49
C ILE A 50 20.02 64.27 -6.86
N PHE A 51 19.25 63.19 -6.58
CA PHE A 51 18.08 63.31 -5.70
C PHE A 51 18.33 62.48 -4.46
N LEU A 52 18.48 63.18 -3.31
CA LEU A 52 18.41 62.60 -1.99
C LEU A 52 16.98 62.12 -1.76
N ALA A 53 16.76 60.81 -1.81
CA ALA A 53 15.48 60.21 -1.41
C ALA A 53 15.62 59.73 0.04
N PHE A 54 14.91 60.40 0.93
CA PHE A 54 14.62 59.93 2.28
C PHE A 54 13.88 58.60 2.21
N LEU A 55 14.54 57.49 2.57
CA LEU A 55 13.93 56.20 2.80
C LEU A 55 13.15 56.24 4.12
N PHE A 56 11.86 56.46 4.04
CA PHE A 56 10.93 56.06 5.08
C PHE A 56 10.84 54.53 5.04
N PHE A 57 11.52 53.86 5.95
CA PHE A 57 11.23 52.49 6.28
C PHE A 57 9.85 52.45 6.95
N LEU A 58 8.81 52.21 6.18
CA LEU A 58 7.58 51.69 6.72
C LEU A 58 7.84 50.20 7.02
N ASP A 59 8.13 49.91 8.28
CA ASP A 59 8.00 48.56 8.82
C ASP A 59 6.53 48.11 8.64
N PHE A 60 6.24 47.41 7.54
CA PHE A 60 5.09 46.52 7.50
C PHE A 60 5.42 45.36 8.43
N PRO A 61 4.67 45.18 9.52
CA PRO A 61 4.76 43.93 10.24
C PRO A 61 4.28 42.82 9.28
N GLY A 62 5.23 42.20 8.60
CA GLY A 62 5.01 40.97 7.91
C GLY A 62 4.49 39.99 8.93
N ASN A 63 3.18 39.74 8.89
CA ASN A 63 2.52 38.61 9.53
C ASN A 63 3.07 37.34 8.89
N SER A 64 4.33 37.01 9.11
CA SER A 64 4.82 35.64 9.06
C SER A 64 4.07 34.94 10.18
N ARG A 65 2.85 34.47 9.89
CA ARG A 65 2.20 33.46 10.70
C ARG A 65 3.21 32.31 10.78
N VAL A 66 3.97 32.28 11.86
CA VAL A 66 4.71 31.10 12.26
C VAL A 66 3.65 30.00 12.22
N ARG A 67 3.75 29.13 11.24
CA ARG A 67 2.84 27.99 11.10
C ARG A 67 3.00 27.24 12.41
N ALA A 68 1.97 27.22 13.24
CA ALA A 68 2.04 26.49 14.50
C ALA A 68 2.35 25.04 14.13
N GLU A 69 3.50 24.57 14.59
CA GLU A 69 3.89 23.18 14.35
C GLU A 69 3.08 22.29 15.28
N LEU A 70 2.50 21.21 14.76
CA LEU A 70 1.78 20.22 15.55
C LEU A 70 2.72 19.66 16.63
N ALA A 71 2.57 20.17 17.84
CA ALA A 71 3.41 19.76 18.97
C ALA A 71 3.08 18.31 19.37
N PRO A 72 4.07 17.50 19.73
CA PRO A 72 3.84 16.20 20.35
C PRO A 72 2.93 16.33 21.58
N GLY A 73 1.96 15.44 21.70
CA GLY A 73 0.92 15.46 22.73
C GLY A 73 -0.38 16.15 22.32
N SER A 74 -0.37 16.94 21.22
CA SER A 74 -1.58 17.58 20.71
C SER A 74 -2.51 16.59 20.02
N MET A 75 -3.81 16.93 19.99
CA MET A 75 -4.82 16.22 19.22
C MET A 75 -4.99 16.93 17.88
N LEU A 76 -4.67 16.23 16.77
CA LEU A 76 -5.05 16.69 15.44
C LEU A 76 -6.55 16.40 15.25
N SER A 77 -7.31 17.42 14.86
CA SER A 77 -8.76 17.36 14.71
C SER A 77 -9.26 18.44 13.75
N GLN A 78 -10.57 18.62 13.65
CA GLN A 78 -11.19 19.70 12.89
C GLN A 78 -10.72 21.11 13.33
N ALA A 79 -10.34 21.29 14.58
CA ALA A 79 -9.92 22.59 15.10
C ALA A 79 -8.58 23.10 14.54
N ASN A 80 -7.69 22.18 14.16
CA ASN A 80 -6.31 22.50 13.76
C ASN A 80 -5.80 21.73 12.54
N TRP A 81 -6.69 21.18 11.73
CA TRP A 81 -6.32 20.38 10.53
C TRP A 81 -5.36 21.10 9.57
N GLN A 82 -5.40 22.44 9.53
CA GLN A 82 -4.55 23.25 8.65
C GLN A 82 -3.06 23.04 8.94
N GLU A 83 -2.71 22.70 10.19
CA GLU A 83 -1.33 22.44 10.61
C GLU A 83 -0.76 21.17 9.98
N ALA A 84 -1.65 20.23 9.57
CA ALA A 84 -1.28 18.98 8.89
C ALA A 84 -1.22 19.08 7.35
N LYS A 85 -1.43 20.27 6.76
CA LYS A 85 -1.33 20.45 5.30
C LYS A 85 0.06 20.08 4.81
N GLY A 86 0.12 19.21 3.77
CA GLY A 86 1.35 18.67 3.20
C GLY A 86 2.01 17.57 4.04
N LEU A 87 1.43 17.22 5.20
CA LEU A 87 1.88 16.09 6.03
C LEU A 87 0.98 14.86 5.91
N LEU A 88 -0.16 14.98 5.25
CA LEU A 88 -1.14 13.91 5.03
C LEU A 88 -1.58 13.91 3.57
N PRO A 89 -1.94 12.75 3.00
CA PRO A 89 -2.66 12.71 1.71
C PRO A 89 -3.94 13.54 1.78
N ASP A 90 -4.29 14.21 0.68
CA ASP A 90 -5.44 15.11 0.63
C ASP A 90 -6.77 14.47 1.05
N PRO A 91 -7.09 13.21 0.67
CA PRO A 91 -8.33 12.56 1.13
C PRO A 91 -8.37 12.39 2.66
N ILE A 92 -7.24 12.02 3.27
CA ILE A 92 -7.12 11.87 4.72
C ILE A 92 -7.24 13.23 5.41
N LEU A 93 -6.55 14.25 4.89
CA LEU A 93 -6.61 15.61 5.43
C LEU A 93 -8.05 16.17 5.42
N ARG A 94 -8.81 15.91 4.36
CA ARG A 94 -10.24 16.29 4.28
C ARG A 94 -11.08 15.66 5.39
N ARG A 95 -10.85 14.40 5.75
CA ARG A 95 -11.57 13.75 6.86
C ARG A 95 -11.30 14.42 8.20
N PHE A 96 -10.08 14.93 8.44
CA PHE A 96 -9.79 15.79 9.61
C PHE A 96 -10.50 17.13 9.51
N GLN A 97 -10.48 17.79 8.35
CA GLN A 97 -11.18 19.04 8.10
C GLN A 97 -12.69 18.93 8.36
N ASP A 98 -13.29 17.82 7.96
CA ASP A 98 -14.73 17.58 8.11
C ASP A 98 -15.12 17.06 9.50
N GLY A 99 -14.15 16.95 10.42
CA GLY A 99 -14.37 16.44 11.78
C GLY A 99 -14.68 14.94 11.86
N LYS A 100 -14.36 14.21 10.77
CA LYS A 100 -14.56 12.76 10.69
C LYS A 100 -13.45 11.97 11.35
N TYR A 101 -12.24 12.53 11.38
CA TYR A 101 -11.05 11.93 11.94
C TYR A 101 -10.47 12.81 13.06
N GLN A 102 -9.89 12.15 14.05
CA GLN A 102 -9.02 12.75 15.05
C GLN A 102 -7.92 11.77 15.42
N ALA A 103 -6.73 12.27 15.79
CA ALA A 103 -5.62 11.43 16.22
C ALA A 103 -4.66 12.22 17.12
N LYS A 104 -4.08 11.56 18.11
CA LYS A 104 -3.05 12.15 18.95
C LYS A 104 -1.71 12.15 18.21
N VAL A 105 -1.05 13.29 18.14
CA VAL A 105 0.32 13.38 17.62
C VAL A 105 1.29 13.07 18.74
N ILE A 106 2.24 12.16 18.51
CA ILE A 106 3.23 11.75 19.49
C ILE A 106 4.64 11.87 18.92
N THR A 107 5.64 11.95 19.78
CA THR A 107 7.04 11.78 19.39
C THR A 107 7.33 10.29 19.25
N LEU A 108 8.19 9.93 18.30
CA LEU A 108 8.71 8.59 18.20
C LEU A 108 9.48 8.25 19.48
N PRO A 109 9.04 7.26 20.28
CA PRO A 109 9.66 7.01 21.59
C PRO A 109 11.06 6.44 21.47
N ASP A 110 11.34 5.67 20.40
CA ASP A 110 12.60 5.00 20.16
C ASP A 110 13.01 5.03 18.68
N THR A 111 14.28 4.78 18.41
CA THR A 111 14.77 4.59 17.06
C THR A 111 14.25 3.26 16.52
N LEU A 112 13.36 3.31 15.55
CA LEU A 112 12.89 2.13 14.83
C LEU A 112 13.97 1.64 13.87
N GLY A 113 14.06 0.31 13.73
CA GLY A 113 14.98 -0.34 12.81
C GLY A 113 14.79 -1.84 12.82
N TRP A 114 15.35 -2.50 11.82
CA TRP A 114 15.28 -3.96 11.72
C TRP A 114 16.31 -4.65 12.60
N GLY A 115 16.09 -5.94 12.87
CA GLY A 115 17.00 -6.78 13.64
C GLY A 115 18.37 -6.92 12.99
N GLY A 116 19.40 -7.20 13.83
CA GLY A 116 20.79 -7.19 13.41
C GLY A 116 21.11 -8.07 12.22
N LYS A 117 20.51 -9.28 12.13
CA LYS A 117 20.74 -10.21 11.01
C LYS A 117 20.22 -9.64 9.68
N PHE A 118 19.02 -9.03 9.67
CA PHE A 118 18.46 -8.41 8.44
C PHE A 118 19.28 -7.19 8.01
N LYS A 119 19.67 -6.37 8.97
CA LYS A 119 20.50 -5.17 8.71
C LYS A 119 21.88 -5.56 8.16
N ALA A 120 22.57 -6.49 8.78
CA ALA A 120 23.88 -6.97 8.33
C ALA A 120 23.81 -7.60 6.92
N ALA A 121 22.75 -8.37 6.65
CA ALA A 121 22.52 -8.92 5.31
C ALA A 121 22.29 -7.81 4.28
N ALA A 122 21.49 -6.80 4.61
CA ALA A 122 21.28 -5.65 3.73
C ALA A 122 22.59 -4.91 3.41
N GLU A 123 23.43 -4.64 4.41
CA GLU A 123 24.75 -4.02 4.21
C GLU A 123 25.64 -4.87 3.28
N THR A 124 25.59 -6.20 3.41
CA THR A 124 26.31 -7.12 2.53
C THR A 124 25.79 -7.12 1.08
N ASN A 125 24.53 -6.75 0.87
CA ASN A 125 23.89 -6.69 -0.45
C ASN A 125 24.29 -5.45 -1.26
N ALA A 126 24.94 -4.47 -0.65
CA ALA A 126 25.34 -3.23 -1.34
C ALA A 126 26.11 -3.51 -2.63
N GLY A 127 25.62 -2.99 -3.76
CA GLY A 127 26.23 -3.14 -5.07
C GLY A 127 26.09 -4.52 -5.74
N LYS A 128 25.46 -5.51 -5.09
CA LYS A 128 25.28 -6.86 -5.67
C LYS A 128 24.11 -6.96 -6.63
N PHE A 129 23.14 -6.05 -6.54
CA PHE A 129 21.90 -6.11 -7.31
C PHE A 129 21.69 -4.84 -8.12
N SER A 130 20.99 -4.99 -9.22
CA SER A 130 20.53 -3.89 -10.08
C SER A 130 19.08 -4.10 -10.52
N VAL A 131 18.51 -3.09 -11.14
CA VAL A 131 17.21 -3.18 -11.82
C VAL A 131 17.48 -3.00 -13.31
N ASN A 132 17.05 -3.96 -14.14
CA ASN A 132 17.23 -3.90 -15.58
C ASN A 132 16.18 -2.97 -16.26
N ALA A 133 16.26 -2.83 -17.58
CA ALA A 133 15.38 -1.95 -18.34
C ALA A 133 13.89 -2.32 -18.25
N GLU A 134 13.58 -3.60 -18.04
CA GLU A 134 12.23 -4.12 -17.86
C GLU A 134 11.68 -3.90 -16.44
N GLY A 135 12.52 -3.41 -15.51
CA GLY A 135 12.17 -3.19 -14.11
C GLY A 135 12.37 -4.44 -13.24
N PHE A 136 13.14 -5.43 -13.69
CA PHE A 136 13.40 -6.67 -12.93
C PHE A 136 14.63 -6.54 -12.05
N LEU A 137 14.55 -7.10 -10.85
CA LEU A 137 15.69 -7.28 -9.96
C LEU A 137 16.65 -8.31 -10.55
N VAL A 138 17.92 -7.95 -10.62
CA VAL A 138 18.97 -8.78 -11.21
C VAL A 138 20.14 -8.89 -10.23
N ASP A 139 20.61 -10.10 -10.00
CA ASP A 139 21.91 -10.37 -9.36
C ASP A 139 23.02 -10.08 -10.39
N ASN A 140 23.91 -9.15 -10.06
CA ASN A 140 24.95 -8.69 -10.97
C ASN A 140 25.99 -9.78 -11.32
N SER A 141 26.09 -10.83 -10.53
CA SER A 141 27.01 -11.95 -10.76
C SER A 141 26.44 -13.01 -11.70
N THR A 142 25.14 -13.27 -11.62
CA THR A 142 24.47 -14.33 -12.41
C THR A 142 23.67 -13.77 -13.58
N HIS A 143 23.37 -12.46 -13.58
CA HIS A 143 22.50 -11.77 -14.54
C HIS A 143 21.07 -12.33 -14.58
N THR A 144 20.63 -12.95 -13.47
CA THR A 144 19.28 -13.53 -13.30
C THR A 144 18.57 -12.93 -12.09
N TYR A 145 17.28 -13.21 -11.93
CA TYR A 145 16.56 -12.90 -10.70
C TYR A 145 17.16 -13.72 -9.57
N PRO A 146 17.45 -13.13 -8.39
CA PRO A 146 18.08 -13.87 -7.29
C PRO A 146 17.16 -14.99 -6.81
N ALA A 147 17.68 -16.22 -6.74
CA ALA A 147 16.94 -17.36 -6.21
C ALA A 147 16.67 -17.22 -4.70
N PHE A 148 17.58 -16.54 -3.99
CA PHE A 148 17.48 -16.23 -2.57
C PHE A 148 18.18 -14.90 -2.25
N LEU A 149 17.50 -14.07 -1.45
CA LEU A 149 18.04 -12.80 -0.99
C LEU A 149 17.45 -12.47 0.39
N TYR A 150 18.27 -12.31 1.40
CA TYR A 150 17.87 -11.80 2.72
C TYR A 150 18.43 -10.39 2.94
N GLY A 151 17.67 -9.50 3.57
CA GLY A 151 18.01 -8.09 3.67
C GLY A 151 17.52 -7.26 2.48
N TYR A 152 17.76 -5.96 2.51
CA TYR A 152 17.44 -5.09 1.38
C TYR A 152 18.35 -5.37 0.18
N PRO A 153 17.82 -5.48 -1.04
CA PRO A 153 18.66 -5.48 -2.24
C PRO A 153 19.39 -4.15 -2.45
N PHE A 154 18.78 -3.02 -2.03
CA PHE A 154 19.30 -1.67 -2.22
C PHE A 154 19.40 -0.90 -0.90
N PRO A 155 20.38 -1.20 -0.02
CA PRO A 155 20.51 -0.51 1.28
C PRO A 155 20.89 0.96 1.16
N GLN A 156 21.48 1.34 0.04
CA GLN A 156 21.87 2.72 -0.29
C GLN A 156 21.10 3.15 -1.53
N LEU A 157 20.14 4.07 -1.37
CA LEU A 157 19.31 4.59 -2.45
C LEU A 157 19.60 6.06 -2.69
N ASP A 158 19.98 6.40 -3.92
CA ASP A 158 20.05 7.78 -4.40
C ASP A 158 18.66 8.15 -4.98
N PRO A 159 17.95 9.15 -4.44
CA PRO A 159 16.70 9.63 -5.00
C PRO A 159 16.80 10.13 -6.44
N LYS A 160 18.01 10.46 -6.91
CA LYS A 160 18.27 10.90 -8.29
C LYS A 160 18.45 9.74 -9.28
N ASP A 161 18.55 8.51 -8.79
CA ASP A 161 18.60 7.33 -9.65
C ASP A 161 17.28 7.18 -10.43
N PRO A 162 17.32 7.07 -11.76
CA PRO A 162 16.11 6.86 -12.57
C PRO A 162 15.28 5.64 -12.15
N GLY A 163 15.93 4.62 -11.59
CA GLY A 163 15.32 3.40 -11.06
C GLY A 163 14.91 3.48 -9.58
N ALA A 164 15.06 4.65 -8.92
CA ALA A 164 14.84 4.79 -7.47
C ALA A 164 13.48 4.24 -7.02
N ALA A 165 12.40 4.56 -7.72
CA ALA A 165 11.06 4.10 -7.38
C ALA A 165 10.96 2.57 -7.35
N THR A 166 11.45 1.90 -8.37
CA THR A 166 11.47 0.43 -8.46
C THR A 166 12.34 -0.18 -7.36
N LYS A 167 13.49 0.41 -7.07
CA LYS A 167 14.39 -0.02 -5.99
C LYS A 167 13.76 0.13 -4.61
N VAL A 168 13.03 1.23 -4.35
CA VAL A 168 12.23 1.41 -3.12
C VAL A 168 11.22 0.29 -2.99
N MET A 169 10.51 -0.06 -4.07
CA MET A 169 9.50 -1.11 -4.04
C MET A 169 10.10 -2.51 -3.85
N TYR A 170 11.29 -2.78 -4.36
CA TYR A 170 12.00 -4.03 -4.01
C TYR A 170 12.38 -4.06 -2.53
N ASN A 171 12.95 -2.98 -1.97
CA ASN A 171 13.23 -2.92 -0.53
C ASN A 171 11.96 -3.12 0.28
N PHE A 172 10.85 -2.48 -0.10
CA PHE A 172 9.54 -2.67 0.51
C PHE A 172 9.09 -4.15 0.47
N SER A 173 9.20 -4.82 -0.68
CA SER A 173 8.81 -6.23 -0.81
C SER A 173 9.66 -7.15 0.09
N TYR A 174 10.98 -6.93 0.13
CA TYR A 174 11.89 -7.74 0.98
C TYR A 174 11.73 -7.44 2.48
N THR A 175 11.24 -6.24 2.85
CA THR A 175 10.83 -5.95 4.24
C THR A 175 9.75 -6.90 4.72
N LEU A 176 8.81 -7.28 3.86
CA LEU A 176 7.69 -8.15 4.21
C LEU A 176 8.07 -9.64 4.29
N MET A 177 9.21 -10.02 3.73
CA MET A 177 9.67 -11.41 3.62
C MET A 177 10.82 -11.73 4.60
N GLN A 178 10.83 -11.09 5.79
CA GLN A 178 11.86 -11.37 6.80
C GLN A 178 11.67 -12.72 7.51
N PRO A 179 10.45 -13.16 7.88
CA PRO A 179 10.23 -14.44 8.51
C PRO A 179 10.38 -15.62 7.53
N ASP A 180 10.49 -16.82 8.06
CA ASP A 180 10.48 -18.06 7.29
C ASP A 180 9.08 -18.41 6.79
N ASP A 181 8.12 -18.20 7.66
CA ASP A 181 6.70 -18.41 7.43
C ASP A 181 5.87 -17.55 8.39
N LEU A 182 4.59 -17.44 8.09
CA LEU A 182 3.59 -16.73 8.87
C LEU A 182 2.31 -17.55 8.93
N ASP A 183 1.78 -17.76 10.13
CA ASP A 183 0.44 -18.30 10.38
C ASP A 183 -0.35 -17.29 11.21
N ARG A 184 -1.49 -16.82 10.67
CA ARG A 184 -2.30 -15.79 11.34
C ARG A 184 -3.79 -15.98 11.14
N SER A 185 -4.54 -15.46 12.12
CA SER A 185 -5.97 -15.23 11.99
C SER A 185 -6.23 -13.72 12.07
N ALA A 186 -7.15 -13.23 11.27
CA ALA A 186 -7.52 -11.82 11.24
C ALA A 186 -9.00 -11.63 10.92
N ASN A 187 -9.47 -10.40 11.07
CA ASN A 187 -10.84 -9.99 10.83
C ASN A 187 -10.92 -8.95 9.74
N LEU A 188 -11.97 -9.03 8.94
CA LEU A 188 -12.40 -7.92 8.09
C LEU A 188 -13.72 -7.38 8.63
N HIS A 189 -13.77 -6.06 8.80
CA HIS A 189 -14.97 -5.33 9.17
C HIS A 189 -15.43 -4.51 7.97
N TRP A 190 -16.65 -4.74 7.47
CA TRP A 190 -17.31 -3.87 6.50
C TRP A 190 -18.10 -2.80 7.25
N LEU A 191 -17.87 -1.55 6.90
CA LEU A 191 -18.40 -0.41 7.67
C LEU A 191 -19.03 0.64 6.75
N THR A 192 -20.24 1.06 7.10
CA THR A 192 -20.78 2.32 6.61
C THR A 192 -20.22 3.47 7.46
N PRO A 193 -20.43 4.75 7.13
CA PRO A 193 -19.94 5.85 7.96
C PRO A 193 -20.35 5.82 9.43
N SER A 194 -21.43 5.09 9.77
CA SER A 194 -22.03 5.13 11.10
C SER A 194 -21.99 3.80 11.86
N THR A 195 -21.82 2.66 11.19
CA THR A 195 -21.99 1.35 11.84
C THR A 195 -21.24 0.23 11.15
N LEU A 196 -21.01 -0.86 11.88
CA LEU A 196 -20.58 -2.14 11.35
C LEU A 196 -21.73 -2.77 10.55
N GLU A 197 -21.46 -3.16 9.31
CA GLU A 197 -22.38 -3.86 8.41
C GLU A 197 -22.13 -5.37 8.38
N ARG A 198 -20.87 -5.74 8.34
CA ARG A 198 -20.45 -7.14 8.25
C ARG A 198 -19.11 -7.39 8.93
N TYR A 199 -18.93 -8.59 9.42
CA TYR A 199 -17.71 -9.08 10.03
C TYR A 199 -17.34 -10.43 9.42
N VAL A 200 -16.06 -10.60 9.05
CA VAL A 200 -15.53 -11.85 8.51
C VAL A 200 -14.25 -12.22 9.24
N GLU A 201 -14.16 -13.45 9.72
CA GLU A 201 -12.91 -14.03 10.21
C GLU A 201 -12.27 -14.90 9.12
N PHE A 202 -10.95 -14.84 9.02
CA PHE A 202 -10.19 -15.67 8.11
C PHE A 202 -8.85 -16.10 8.73
N GLU A 203 -8.32 -17.19 8.22
CA GLU A 203 -6.97 -17.68 8.50
C GLU A 203 -6.11 -17.54 7.25
N GLY A 204 -4.84 -17.17 7.44
CA GLY A 204 -3.88 -17.03 6.35
C GLY A 204 -2.52 -17.57 6.74
N GLN A 205 -1.96 -18.45 5.90
CA GLN A 205 -0.59 -18.94 6.03
C GLN A 205 0.24 -18.54 4.83
N ILE A 206 1.48 -18.15 5.09
CA ILE A 206 2.48 -17.81 4.07
C ILE A 206 3.74 -18.60 4.32
N LEU A 207 4.30 -19.18 3.28
CA LEU A 207 5.63 -19.80 3.28
C LEU A 207 6.52 -19.03 2.30
N PHE A 208 7.63 -18.51 2.80
CA PHE A 208 8.60 -17.77 2.01
C PHE A 208 9.73 -18.69 1.53
N TYR A 209 10.18 -18.49 0.30
CA TYR A 209 11.31 -19.20 -0.31
C TYR A 209 12.42 -18.21 -0.74
N GLY A 210 12.06 -17.11 -1.35
CA GLY A 210 13.00 -16.13 -1.89
C GLY A 210 13.73 -15.30 -0.83
N SER A 211 13.19 -15.25 0.39
CA SER A 211 13.80 -14.57 1.55
C SER A 211 13.35 -15.27 2.83
N ARG A 212 14.26 -15.54 3.77
CA ARG A 212 13.98 -16.29 5.01
C ARG A 212 15.02 -15.97 6.07
N PHE A 213 14.57 -15.85 7.32
CA PHE A 213 15.46 -15.67 8.47
C PHE A 213 16.46 -16.83 8.65
N SER A 214 15.97 -18.08 8.51
CA SER A 214 16.80 -19.28 8.71
C SER A 214 17.66 -19.66 7.50
N GLY A 215 17.50 -18.95 6.37
CA GLY A 215 18.21 -19.26 5.13
C GLY A 215 17.38 -20.06 4.12
N PRO A 216 17.95 -20.38 2.96
CA PRO A 216 17.22 -21.02 1.86
C PRO A 216 16.79 -22.45 2.20
N ILE A 217 15.69 -22.89 1.59
CA ILE A 217 15.17 -24.25 1.61
C ILE A 217 15.00 -24.76 0.18
N ALA A 218 14.74 -26.07 0.01
CA ALA A 218 14.40 -26.63 -1.29
C ALA A 218 13.19 -25.90 -1.90
N ASN A 219 13.29 -25.53 -3.18
CA ASN A 219 12.29 -24.73 -3.89
C ASN A 219 12.10 -25.30 -5.31
N PRO A 220 11.50 -26.50 -5.44
CA PRO A 220 11.38 -27.15 -6.76
C PRO A 220 10.45 -26.41 -7.70
N ASP A 221 9.50 -25.63 -7.19
CA ASP A 221 8.55 -24.87 -7.98
C ASP A 221 9.06 -23.46 -8.35
N ALA A 222 10.30 -23.11 -7.98
CA ALA A 222 10.91 -21.79 -8.21
C ALA A 222 9.99 -20.63 -7.75
N THR A 223 9.37 -20.76 -6.58
CA THR A 223 8.46 -19.77 -6.00
C THR A 223 9.19 -18.77 -5.11
N LEU A 224 8.72 -17.52 -5.11
CA LEU A 224 9.12 -16.49 -4.15
C LEU A 224 8.43 -16.72 -2.81
N ARG A 225 7.13 -17.01 -2.87
CA ARG A 225 6.28 -17.35 -1.71
C ARG A 225 5.07 -18.16 -2.14
N LYS A 226 4.47 -18.87 -1.20
CA LYS A 226 3.16 -19.50 -1.34
C LYS A 226 2.25 -19.01 -0.22
N LEU A 227 0.98 -18.72 -0.54
CA LEU A 227 -0.03 -18.19 0.36
C LEU A 227 -1.29 -19.05 0.28
N ILE A 228 -1.91 -19.36 1.43
CA ILE A 228 -3.25 -19.92 1.49
C ILE A 228 -4.08 -19.11 2.49
N ILE A 229 -5.31 -18.73 2.09
CA ILE A 229 -6.27 -17.99 2.92
C ILE A 229 -7.58 -18.78 2.92
N ALA A 230 -8.18 -18.94 4.10
CA ALA A 230 -9.46 -19.63 4.28
C ALA A 230 -10.42 -18.79 5.13
N GLY A 231 -11.65 -18.61 4.66
CA GLY A 231 -12.74 -18.01 5.43
C GLY A 231 -13.18 -18.95 6.57
N VAL A 232 -13.34 -18.40 7.77
CA VAL A 232 -13.67 -19.12 9.00
C VAL A 232 -15.08 -18.79 9.50
N SER A 233 -15.49 -17.54 9.39
CA SER A 233 -16.78 -17.03 9.85
C SER A 233 -17.16 -15.77 9.08
N PRO A 234 -18.43 -15.52 8.79
CA PRO A 234 -19.64 -16.32 9.02
C PRO A 234 -19.80 -17.49 8.03
N HIS A 235 -20.88 -18.24 8.16
CA HIS A 235 -21.14 -19.50 7.41
C HIS A 235 -21.02 -19.36 5.87
N ASP A 236 -21.36 -18.21 5.31
CA ASP A 236 -21.30 -17.98 3.85
C ASP A 236 -19.87 -17.83 3.29
N VAL A 237 -18.86 -17.59 4.15
CA VAL A 237 -17.44 -17.59 3.77
C VAL A 237 -16.69 -18.86 4.19
N VAL A 238 -17.30 -19.67 5.06
CA VAL A 238 -16.68 -20.95 5.48
C VAL A 238 -16.42 -21.83 4.26
N GLY A 239 -15.17 -22.31 4.15
CA GLY A 239 -14.74 -23.13 3.02
C GLY A 239 -14.45 -22.36 1.73
N VAL A 240 -14.58 -21.03 1.71
CA VAL A 240 -13.98 -20.22 0.65
C VAL A 240 -12.48 -20.18 0.90
N VAL A 241 -11.70 -20.78 0.00
CA VAL A 241 -10.25 -20.89 0.15
C VAL A 241 -9.54 -20.34 -1.08
N THR A 242 -8.54 -19.51 -0.87
CA THR A 242 -7.65 -18.99 -1.92
C THR A 242 -6.25 -19.52 -1.71
N LEU A 243 -5.63 -20.01 -2.78
CA LEU A 243 -4.23 -20.45 -2.84
C LEU A 243 -3.51 -19.63 -3.90
N GLU A 244 -2.36 -19.04 -3.54
CA GLU A 244 -1.52 -18.26 -4.44
C GLU A 244 -0.07 -18.76 -4.41
N TRP A 245 0.53 -18.92 -5.59
CA TRP A 245 1.96 -19.13 -5.77
C TRP A 245 2.55 -17.94 -6.53
N THR A 246 3.45 -17.24 -5.90
CA THR A 246 4.25 -16.15 -6.51
C THR A 246 5.59 -16.72 -6.93
N TYR A 247 5.92 -16.64 -8.23
CA TYR A 247 7.14 -17.23 -8.78
C TYR A 247 8.33 -16.27 -8.75
N LEU A 248 9.56 -16.83 -8.69
CA LEU A 248 10.82 -16.08 -8.80
C LEU A 248 11.00 -15.47 -10.19
N ASP A 249 10.62 -16.21 -11.24
CA ASP A 249 10.68 -15.70 -12.60
C ASP A 249 9.84 -14.42 -12.74
N PRO A 250 10.44 -13.28 -13.08
CA PRO A 250 9.73 -12.02 -13.22
C PRO A 250 8.70 -12.02 -14.37
N GLN A 251 8.87 -12.88 -15.36
CA GLN A 251 7.99 -13.01 -16.52
C GLN A 251 6.85 -14.00 -16.28
N GLN A 252 7.00 -14.90 -15.30
CA GLN A 252 5.96 -15.87 -14.97
C GLN A 252 4.88 -15.23 -14.11
N TRP A 253 3.62 -15.31 -14.57
CA TRP A 253 2.47 -14.85 -13.83
C TRP A 253 2.22 -15.70 -12.57
N ASN A 254 1.74 -15.07 -11.51
CA ASN A 254 1.33 -15.78 -10.31
C ASN A 254 0.21 -16.77 -10.65
N SER A 255 0.20 -17.91 -9.98
CA SER A 255 -0.92 -18.84 -10.01
C SER A 255 -1.85 -18.54 -8.84
N LEU A 256 -3.09 -18.18 -9.14
CA LEU A 256 -4.13 -17.89 -8.16
C LEU A 256 -5.29 -18.85 -8.37
N TRP A 257 -5.62 -19.63 -7.35
CA TRP A 257 -6.78 -20.54 -7.34
C TRP A 257 -7.73 -20.13 -6.22
N THR A 258 -9.02 -20.17 -6.52
CA THR A 258 -10.06 -19.97 -5.52
C THR A 258 -11.03 -21.15 -5.56
N TYR A 259 -11.31 -21.71 -4.41
CA TYR A 259 -12.37 -22.68 -4.20
C TYR A 259 -13.54 -21.99 -3.50
N VAL A 260 -14.76 -22.20 -4.05
CA VAL A 260 -16.00 -21.70 -3.47
C VAL A 260 -16.92 -22.91 -3.27
N PRO A 261 -17.40 -23.20 -2.04
CA PRO A 261 -18.19 -24.39 -1.72
C PRO A 261 -19.42 -24.57 -2.62
N GLY A 262 -20.14 -23.48 -2.89
CA GLY A 262 -21.33 -23.50 -3.77
C GLY A 262 -21.04 -23.95 -5.21
N LEU A 263 -19.80 -23.78 -5.69
CA LEU A 263 -19.36 -24.23 -7.01
C LEU A 263 -18.70 -25.61 -7.00
N ARG A 264 -18.37 -26.13 -5.82
CA ARG A 264 -17.72 -27.44 -5.57
C ARG A 264 -16.46 -27.70 -6.41
N ARG A 265 -15.73 -26.65 -6.80
CA ARG A 265 -14.50 -26.76 -7.58
C ARG A 265 -13.57 -25.58 -7.36
N ALA A 266 -12.27 -25.84 -7.48
CA ALA A 266 -11.26 -24.80 -7.60
C ALA A 266 -11.28 -24.20 -9.01
N ARG A 267 -11.11 -22.90 -9.10
CA ARG A 267 -10.92 -22.16 -10.36
C ARG A 267 -9.60 -21.42 -10.29
N GLN A 268 -8.80 -21.55 -11.33
CA GLN A 268 -7.66 -20.65 -11.53
C GLN A 268 -8.20 -19.31 -12.00
N ARG A 269 -7.66 -18.24 -11.44
CA ARG A 269 -8.04 -16.85 -11.73
C ARG A 269 -6.93 -16.13 -12.48
N PRO A 270 -7.25 -15.21 -13.41
CA PRO A 270 -6.27 -14.35 -14.05
C PRO A 270 -5.52 -13.47 -13.01
N PRO A 271 -4.25 -13.12 -13.26
CA PRO A 271 -3.46 -12.25 -12.38
C PRO A 271 -4.06 -10.86 -12.16
N ALA A 272 -4.80 -10.30 -13.13
CA ALA A 272 -5.52 -9.03 -13.00
C ALA A 272 -6.50 -9.02 -11.80
N ASN A 273 -6.95 -10.20 -11.36
CA ASN A 273 -7.79 -10.35 -10.19
C ASN A 273 -7.07 -10.06 -8.85
N GLY A 274 -5.77 -9.71 -8.85
CA GLY A 274 -5.10 -9.11 -7.70
C GLY A 274 -5.78 -7.83 -7.21
N SER A 275 -6.48 -7.10 -8.09
CA SER A 275 -7.30 -5.93 -7.75
C SER A 275 -8.74 -6.24 -7.32
N ASP A 276 -9.18 -7.51 -7.32
CA ASP A 276 -10.50 -7.88 -6.83
C ASP A 276 -10.54 -7.88 -5.29
N GLY A 277 -11.69 -7.52 -4.73
CA GLY A 277 -11.89 -7.49 -3.27
C GLY A 277 -11.76 -8.86 -2.61
N LEU A 278 -10.95 -8.97 -1.57
CA LEU A 278 -10.84 -10.16 -0.73
C LEU A 278 -12.19 -10.40 -0.03
N PHE A 279 -12.78 -11.59 -0.21
CA PHE A 279 -14.14 -11.91 0.23
C PHE A 279 -15.22 -10.89 -0.19
N GLY A 280 -14.97 -10.13 -1.29
CA GLY A 280 -15.88 -9.09 -1.75
C GLY A 280 -15.79 -7.76 -0.98
N SER A 281 -14.73 -7.56 -0.22
CA SER A 281 -14.47 -6.35 0.57
C SER A 281 -13.89 -5.20 -0.28
N ASP A 282 -13.65 -4.05 0.37
CA ASP A 282 -12.96 -2.91 -0.23
C ASP A 282 -11.43 -3.07 -0.23
N LEU A 283 -10.90 -4.12 0.42
CA LEU A 283 -9.48 -4.51 0.33
C LEU A 283 -9.28 -5.50 -0.81
N ALA A 284 -8.46 -5.17 -1.78
CA ALA A 284 -8.07 -6.06 -2.85
C ALA A 284 -7.07 -7.13 -2.39
N HIS A 285 -6.90 -8.20 -3.17
CA HIS A 285 -5.89 -9.24 -2.89
C HIS A 285 -4.46 -8.66 -2.84
N ASP A 286 -4.17 -7.63 -3.63
CA ASP A 286 -2.87 -6.95 -3.67
C ASP A 286 -2.74 -5.82 -2.62
N ASP A 287 -3.75 -5.58 -1.78
CA ASP A 287 -3.75 -4.50 -0.79
C ASP A 287 -3.16 -4.83 0.60
N PRO A 288 -2.95 -6.10 1.03
CA PRO A 288 -2.23 -6.35 2.27
C PRO A 288 -0.92 -5.56 2.36
N TYR A 289 -0.60 -5.01 3.53
CA TYR A 289 0.51 -4.08 3.75
C TYR A 289 0.46 -2.80 2.89
N LEU A 290 -0.70 -2.45 2.33
CA LEU A 290 -1.00 -1.45 1.30
C LEU A 290 -0.55 -1.84 -0.12
N PHE A 291 0.38 -2.77 -0.26
CA PHE A 291 0.77 -3.37 -1.52
C PHE A 291 1.46 -4.72 -1.29
N SER A 292 0.95 -5.77 -1.88
CA SER A 292 1.56 -7.11 -1.85
C SER A 292 1.65 -7.77 -3.23
N GLY A 293 1.28 -7.02 -4.27
CA GLY A 293 1.37 -7.46 -5.65
C GLY A 293 2.83 -7.65 -6.11
N LYS A 294 3.02 -8.32 -7.23
CA LYS A 294 4.34 -8.54 -7.83
C LYS A 294 4.87 -7.23 -8.43
N ILE A 295 6.06 -6.80 -8.02
CA ILE A 295 6.65 -5.50 -8.41
C ILE A 295 6.73 -5.36 -9.94
N GLN A 296 7.03 -6.45 -10.64
CA GLN A 296 7.21 -6.51 -12.09
C GLN A 296 5.92 -6.27 -12.90
N TYR A 297 4.76 -6.39 -12.27
CA TYR A 297 3.47 -6.14 -12.93
C TYR A 297 3.12 -4.67 -13.05
N PHE A 298 3.96 -3.78 -12.48
CA PHE A 298 3.73 -2.34 -12.44
C PHE A 298 4.90 -1.56 -13.04
N THR A 299 4.59 -0.35 -13.50
CA THR A 299 5.55 0.70 -13.77
C THR A 299 5.57 1.62 -12.55
N TRP A 300 6.77 1.95 -12.08
CA TRP A 300 6.98 2.74 -10.87
C TRP A 300 7.59 4.08 -11.19
N LYS A 301 7.06 5.16 -10.60
CA LYS A 301 7.56 6.51 -10.78
C LYS A 301 7.82 7.15 -9.43
N PHE A 302 9.00 7.72 -9.26
CA PHE A 302 9.34 8.52 -8.09
C PHE A 302 8.67 9.88 -8.17
N VAL A 303 7.90 10.26 -7.13
CA VAL A 303 7.23 11.55 -7.01
C VAL A 303 8.03 12.50 -6.13
N GLY A 304 8.54 12.02 -4.99
CA GLY A 304 9.33 12.83 -4.08
C GLY A 304 9.60 12.16 -2.74
N ILE A 305 10.31 12.90 -1.88
CA ILE A 305 10.47 12.60 -0.46
C ILE A 305 9.89 13.78 0.30
N GLN A 306 9.11 13.50 1.34
CA GLN A 306 8.53 14.54 2.18
C GLN A 306 8.35 14.05 3.62
N GLU A 307 8.17 14.98 4.55
CA GLU A 307 7.72 14.68 5.90
C GLU A 307 6.22 14.33 5.86
N ALA A 308 5.81 13.35 6.66
CA ALA A 308 4.43 12.92 6.79
C ALA A 308 4.07 12.64 8.25
N LEU A 309 2.81 12.87 8.61
CA LEU A 309 2.22 12.32 9.82
C LEU A 309 1.74 10.91 9.47
N VAL A 310 2.34 9.91 10.08
CA VAL A 310 2.08 8.51 9.74
C VAL A 310 1.48 7.76 10.91
N PRO A 311 0.63 6.76 10.62
CA PRO A 311 0.01 5.91 11.62
C PRO A 311 1.05 5.19 12.48
N TYR A 312 0.81 5.17 13.80
CA TYR A 312 1.72 4.55 14.73
C TYR A 312 0.99 3.93 15.91
N THR A 313 1.28 2.68 16.22
CA THR A 313 0.71 1.96 17.37
C THR A 313 1.80 1.67 18.40
N LEU A 314 1.43 1.76 19.69
CA LEU A 314 2.33 1.47 20.80
C LEU A 314 2.00 0.10 21.42
N PRO A 315 2.97 -0.67 21.94
CA PRO A 315 4.42 -0.44 21.83
C PRO A 315 4.93 -0.69 20.42
N ASN A 316 6.02 0.00 20.04
CA ASN A 316 6.73 -0.27 18.79
C ASN A 316 8.21 0.08 18.99
N PRO A 317 9.16 -0.88 18.91
CA PRO A 317 8.94 -2.27 18.45
C PRO A 317 8.13 -3.10 19.45
N LYS A 318 7.32 -4.03 18.89
CA LYS A 318 6.61 -5.03 19.68
C LYS A 318 7.53 -6.19 20.05
N PRO A 319 7.53 -6.65 21.32
CA PRO A 319 8.37 -7.77 21.73
C PRO A 319 7.85 -9.08 21.13
N LEU A 320 8.73 -9.83 20.46
CA LEU A 320 8.49 -11.20 20.03
C LEU A 320 8.93 -12.17 21.10
N GLN A 321 8.04 -13.04 21.50
CA GLN A 321 8.30 -14.13 22.45
C GLN A 321 8.55 -15.43 21.71
N ARG A 322 9.58 -16.18 22.12
CA ARG A 322 9.82 -17.52 21.62
C ARG A 322 8.77 -18.47 22.20
N THR A 323 8.15 -19.25 21.33
CA THR A 323 7.18 -20.31 21.68
C THR A 323 7.66 -21.65 21.13
N PRO A 324 7.09 -22.79 21.56
CA PRO A 324 7.39 -24.06 20.93
C PRO A 324 7.09 -24.13 19.43
N GLN A 325 6.19 -23.28 18.96
CA GLN A 325 5.75 -23.18 17.55
C GLN A 325 6.44 -22.04 16.78
N GLY A 326 7.50 -21.42 17.29
CA GLY A 326 8.20 -20.32 16.63
C GLY A 326 8.22 -19.04 17.45
N TYR A 327 7.82 -17.91 16.85
CA TYR A 327 7.71 -16.62 17.54
C TYR A 327 6.26 -16.14 17.48
N ALA A 328 5.81 -15.50 18.57
CA ALA A 328 4.52 -14.83 18.65
C ALA A 328 4.67 -13.47 19.33
N PHE A 329 3.71 -12.59 19.14
CA PHE A 329 3.65 -11.39 19.97
C PHE A 329 3.25 -11.75 21.39
N GLY A 330 3.84 -11.02 22.35
CA GLY A 330 3.34 -11.03 23.72
C GLY A 330 1.97 -10.36 23.81
N SER A 331 1.32 -10.47 24.97
CA SER A 331 0.06 -9.77 25.22
C SER A 331 0.21 -8.27 24.93
N LEU A 332 -0.64 -7.74 24.06
CA LEU A 332 -0.62 -6.32 23.68
C LEU A 332 -1.64 -5.56 24.52
N PRO A 333 -1.21 -4.55 25.27
CA PRO A 333 -2.12 -3.82 26.17
C PRO A 333 -3.12 -2.91 25.46
N ASN A 334 -2.86 -2.53 24.22
CA ASN A 334 -3.65 -1.52 23.49
C ASN A 334 -4.05 -2.02 22.12
N PHE A 335 -5.29 -2.53 22.00
CA PHE A 335 -5.91 -2.75 20.70
C PHE A 335 -6.49 -1.45 20.16
N LEU A 336 -6.48 -1.30 18.84
CA LEU A 336 -7.20 -0.22 18.17
C LEU A 336 -8.70 -0.42 18.39
N ALA A 337 -9.37 0.64 18.86
CA ALA A 337 -10.82 0.69 19.04
C ALA A 337 -11.41 1.49 17.89
N LEU A 338 -12.16 0.84 17.01
CA LEU A 338 -12.83 1.51 15.89
C LEU A 338 -13.97 2.41 16.40
N GLY A 339 -14.28 3.44 15.63
CA GLY A 339 -15.32 4.41 15.97
C GLY A 339 -16.67 3.76 16.24
N TRP A 340 -17.06 2.74 15.46
CA TRP A 340 -18.37 2.07 15.63
C TRP A 340 -18.53 1.40 16.99
N GLU A 341 -17.45 0.96 17.65
CA GLU A 341 -17.47 0.32 18.97
C GLU A 341 -17.16 1.31 20.11
N THR A 342 -16.82 2.57 19.78
CA THR A 342 -16.40 3.57 20.74
C THR A 342 -17.55 4.46 21.15
N LYS A 343 -17.98 4.36 22.42
CA LYS A 343 -19.08 5.18 22.95
C LYS A 343 -18.79 6.67 22.84
N GLY A 344 -19.71 7.41 22.24
CA GLY A 344 -19.62 8.86 22.07
C GLY A 344 -18.76 9.30 20.87
N TRP A 345 -18.28 8.37 20.06
CA TRP A 345 -17.61 8.70 18.80
C TRP A 345 -18.59 9.34 17.80
N THR A 346 -18.17 10.43 17.16
CA THR A 346 -19.01 11.18 16.19
C THR A 346 -18.41 11.21 14.78
N GLY A 347 -17.18 10.69 14.61
CA GLY A 347 -16.52 10.57 13.32
C GLY A 347 -16.95 9.35 12.52
N ASP A 348 -16.22 9.06 11.45
CA ASP A 348 -16.46 7.85 10.66
C ASP A 348 -16.23 6.58 11.50
N SER A 349 -17.13 5.63 11.38
CA SER A 349 -17.17 4.39 12.18
C SER A 349 -15.92 3.52 12.04
N TRP A 350 -15.24 3.61 10.92
CA TRP A 350 -14.02 2.83 10.59
C TRP A 350 -12.72 3.43 11.14
N TRP A 351 -12.74 4.70 11.58
CA TRP A 351 -11.54 5.33 12.10
C TRP A 351 -11.25 4.89 13.54
N PRO A 352 -10.00 4.53 13.87
CA PRO A 352 -9.67 4.19 15.26
C PRO A 352 -9.70 5.40 16.18
N ALA A 353 -10.54 5.36 17.20
CA ALA A 353 -10.72 6.45 18.16
C ALA A 353 -9.46 6.73 19.02
N ASN A 354 -8.61 5.72 19.21
CA ASN A 354 -7.36 5.78 19.98
C ASN A 354 -6.10 5.79 19.12
N TYR A 355 -6.22 6.28 17.88
CA TYR A 355 -5.11 6.28 16.92
C TYR A 355 -4.07 7.35 17.25
N THR A 356 -2.82 7.05 16.93
CA THR A 356 -1.72 8.00 17.08
C THR A 356 -0.99 8.23 15.75
N LEU A 357 -0.42 9.41 15.61
CA LEU A 357 0.37 9.82 14.46
C LEU A 357 1.77 10.26 14.91
N VAL A 358 2.77 9.92 14.09
CA VAL A 358 4.17 10.28 14.28
C VAL A 358 4.67 10.95 13.00
N LYS A 359 5.54 11.95 13.15
CA LYS A 359 6.19 12.60 12.00
C LYS A 359 7.34 11.74 11.49
N ARG A 360 7.30 11.34 10.20
CA ARG A 360 8.30 10.49 9.54
C ARG A 360 8.58 10.97 8.13
N PRO A 361 9.83 10.84 7.63
CA PRO A 361 10.13 11.01 6.21
C PRO A 361 9.60 9.83 5.42
N VAL A 362 8.99 10.11 4.27
CA VAL A 362 8.42 9.08 3.38
C VAL A 362 8.84 9.28 1.93
N TRP A 363 9.02 8.16 1.22
CA TRP A 363 9.03 8.10 -0.23
C TRP A 363 7.59 8.18 -0.73
N VAL A 364 7.31 9.04 -1.72
CA VAL A 364 6.05 9.06 -2.44
C VAL A 364 6.29 8.45 -3.83
N ILE A 365 5.62 7.33 -4.08
CA ILE A 365 5.81 6.50 -5.27
C ILE A 365 4.48 6.33 -6.00
N GLU A 366 4.48 6.55 -7.31
CA GLU A 366 3.33 6.30 -8.18
C GLU A 366 3.48 4.96 -8.89
N ALA A 367 2.38 4.21 -8.98
CA ALA A 367 2.28 2.91 -9.66
C ALA A 367 1.22 2.92 -10.74
N THR A 368 1.53 2.31 -11.88
CA THR A 368 0.57 2.01 -12.96
C THR A 368 0.71 0.54 -13.32
N ALA A 369 -0.40 -0.21 -13.32
CA ALA A 369 -0.39 -1.60 -13.72
C ALA A 369 -0.07 -1.75 -15.21
N LYS A 370 0.75 -2.74 -15.57
CA LYS A 370 1.06 -3.09 -16.95
C LYS A 370 -0.11 -3.84 -17.62
N ASP A 371 -0.90 -4.57 -16.82
CA ASP A 371 -2.11 -5.26 -17.30
C ASP A 371 -3.27 -4.26 -17.42
N PRO A 372 -3.83 -4.03 -18.62
CA PRO A 372 -4.96 -3.12 -18.80
C PRO A 372 -6.26 -3.59 -18.12
N GLN A 373 -6.35 -4.86 -17.71
CA GLN A 373 -7.51 -5.40 -16.99
C GLN A 373 -7.43 -5.19 -15.47
N TYR A 374 -6.26 -4.81 -14.92
CA TYR A 374 -6.14 -4.47 -13.51
C TYR A 374 -7.04 -3.28 -13.18
N ALA A 375 -7.85 -3.35 -12.12
CA ALA A 375 -8.94 -2.40 -11.89
C ALA A 375 -8.46 -0.97 -11.56
N TYR A 376 -7.34 -0.84 -10.83
CA TYR A 376 -6.78 0.49 -10.55
C TYR A 376 -6.03 1.04 -11.77
N GLY A 377 -6.35 2.28 -12.16
CA GLY A 377 -5.64 2.98 -13.23
C GLY A 377 -4.30 3.53 -12.76
N ARG A 378 -4.27 4.14 -11.58
CA ARG A 378 -3.09 4.74 -10.95
C ARG A 378 -3.15 4.53 -9.44
N GLN A 379 -2.01 4.34 -8.81
CA GLN A 379 -1.90 4.26 -7.35
C GLN A 379 -0.76 5.18 -6.88
N VAL A 380 -0.89 5.80 -5.73
CA VAL A 380 0.16 6.59 -5.07
C VAL A 380 0.39 6.02 -3.68
N LEU A 381 1.61 5.61 -3.39
CA LEU A 381 2.01 5.00 -2.12
C LEU A 381 2.94 5.92 -1.35
N TRP A 382 2.73 6.03 -0.04
CA TRP A 382 3.60 6.72 0.89
C TRP A 382 4.30 5.70 1.77
N ILE A 383 5.61 5.56 1.58
CA ILE A 383 6.42 4.47 2.15
C ILE A 383 7.47 5.08 3.08
N ASP A 384 7.64 4.53 4.29
CA ASP A 384 8.68 4.97 5.22
C ASP A 384 10.06 4.97 4.56
N LYS A 385 10.79 6.06 4.75
CA LYS A 385 12.09 6.24 4.09
C LYS A 385 13.16 5.27 4.59
N ASP A 386 13.10 4.87 5.85
CA ASP A 386 14.12 4.05 6.50
C ASP A 386 13.70 2.59 6.66
N LEU A 387 12.39 2.37 6.94
CA LEU A 387 11.83 1.04 7.20
C LEU A 387 11.26 0.37 5.95
N TYR A 388 10.99 1.12 4.90
CA TYR A 388 10.30 0.63 3.69
C TYR A 388 8.99 -0.10 4.01
N VAL A 389 8.15 0.47 4.89
CA VAL A 389 6.78 0.03 5.16
C VAL A 389 5.79 1.07 4.63
N GLY A 390 4.60 0.63 4.19
CA GLY A 390 3.59 1.51 3.65
C GLY A 390 2.70 2.11 4.74
N TYR A 391 2.34 3.39 4.61
CA TYR A 391 1.43 4.08 5.52
C TYR A 391 0.14 4.55 4.85
N TYR A 392 0.23 5.03 3.60
CA TYR A 392 -0.92 5.52 2.83
C TYR A 392 -0.87 5.01 1.41
N LYS A 393 -2.05 4.77 0.84
CA LYS A 393 -2.23 4.55 -0.58
C LYS A 393 -3.49 5.25 -1.07
N GLU A 394 -3.37 5.95 -2.19
CA GLU A 394 -4.48 6.47 -2.97
C GLU A 394 -4.56 5.65 -4.25
N ALA A 395 -5.71 5.04 -4.53
CA ALA A 395 -5.94 4.31 -5.76
C ALA A 395 -7.05 5.00 -6.57
N TYR A 396 -6.78 5.20 -7.85
CA TYR A 396 -7.64 5.89 -8.79
C TYR A 396 -8.20 4.89 -9.80
N ASP A 397 -9.43 5.09 -10.23
CA ASP A 397 -10.05 4.30 -11.30
C ASP A 397 -9.42 4.62 -12.67
N LYS A 398 -9.84 3.90 -13.71
CA LYS A 398 -9.35 4.11 -15.09
C LYS A 398 -9.71 5.50 -15.64
N GLY A 399 -10.73 6.15 -15.09
CA GLY A 399 -11.12 7.52 -15.43
C GLY A 399 -10.34 8.59 -14.66
N GLY A 400 -9.39 8.19 -13.80
CA GLY A 400 -8.59 9.11 -12.99
C GLY A 400 -9.31 9.66 -11.75
N ARG A 401 -10.51 9.16 -11.39
CA ARG A 401 -11.21 9.56 -10.19
C ARG A 401 -10.67 8.76 -9.00
N LEU A 402 -10.51 9.41 -7.85
CA LEU A 402 -10.17 8.74 -6.61
C LEU A 402 -11.22 7.66 -6.31
N TRP A 403 -10.76 6.44 -6.11
CA TRP A 403 -11.63 5.31 -5.80
C TRP A 403 -11.39 4.79 -4.40
N ARG A 404 -10.13 4.51 -4.04
CA ARG A 404 -9.79 3.98 -2.72
C ARG A 404 -8.79 4.90 -2.03
N THR A 405 -9.01 5.12 -0.74
CA THR A 405 -8.01 5.69 0.16
C THR A 405 -7.67 4.65 1.21
N GLN A 406 -6.39 4.31 1.33
CA GLN A 406 -5.96 3.29 2.27
C GLN A 406 -5.02 3.88 3.31
N VAL A 407 -5.15 3.38 4.53
CA VAL A 407 -4.31 3.71 5.68
C VAL A 407 -3.82 2.42 6.30
N GLY A 408 -2.50 2.28 6.44
CA GLY A 408 -1.86 1.14 7.09
C GLY A 408 -1.04 1.56 8.29
N SER A 409 -1.08 0.78 9.35
CA SER A 409 -0.15 0.86 10.47
C SER A 409 0.64 -0.43 10.55
N VAL A 410 1.94 -0.32 10.63
CA VAL A 410 2.85 -1.46 10.69
C VAL A 410 3.73 -1.34 11.93
N SER A 411 3.75 -2.39 12.74
CA SER A 411 4.68 -2.53 13.85
C SER A 411 5.91 -3.34 13.43
N VAL A 412 7.04 -2.98 14.02
CA VAL A 412 8.25 -3.80 14.02
C VAL A 412 8.13 -4.81 15.13
N GLY A 413 8.07 -6.09 14.80
CA GLY A 413 8.27 -7.18 15.77
C GLY A 413 9.78 -7.40 15.99
N ARG A 414 10.23 -7.57 17.25
CA ARG A 414 11.65 -7.77 17.54
C ARG A 414 11.84 -8.84 18.62
N SER A 415 12.72 -9.80 18.35
CA SER A 415 13.16 -10.80 19.33
C SER A 415 13.93 -10.15 20.49
N ALA A 416 13.94 -10.78 21.67
CA ALA A 416 14.69 -10.30 22.82
C ALA A 416 16.20 -10.21 22.56
N ALA A 417 16.74 -11.10 21.71
CA ALA A 417 18.15 -11.07 21.29
C ALA A 417 18.45 -9.96 20.27
N GLY A 418 17.41 -9.34 19.69
CA GLY A 418 17.56 -8.29 18.67
C GLY A 418 18.04 -8.79 17.30
N ASP A 419 18.22 -10.09 17.12
CA ASP A 419 18.70 -10.72 15.89
C ASP A 419 17.59 -10.89 14.83
N PHE A 420 16.36 -11.18 15.25
CA PHE A 420 15.19 -11.36 14.41
C PHE A 420 14.22 -10.20 14.53
N SER A 421 13.70 -9.77 13.41
CA SER A 421 12.64 -8.76 13.30
C SER A 421 11.71 -9.09 12.14
N LEU A 422 10.56 -8.45 12.14
CA LEU A 422 9.57 -8.55 11.07
C LEU A 422 8.68 -7.31 11.01
N ALA A 423 8.02 -7.10 9.88
CA ALA A 423 6.95 -6.14 9.71
C ALA A 423 5.59 -6.83 9.91
N GLN A 424 4.75 -6.31 10.81
CA GLN A 424 3.41 -6.83 11.06
C GLN A 424 2.38 -5.72 10.92
N PRO A 425 1.36 -5.88 10.05
CA PRO A 425 0.24 -4.96 10.00
C PRO A 425 -0.55 -5.02 11.31
N ASP A 426 -0.75 -3.87 11.92
CA ASP A 426 -1.63 -3.72 13.08
C ASP A 426 -3.05 -3.38 12.65
N PHE A 427 -3.15 -2.75 11.47
CA PHE A 427 -4.36 -2.16 10.97
C PHE A 427 -4.18 -1.86 9.47
N THR A 428 -5.19 -2.23 8.68
CA THR A 428 -5.31 -1.82 7.29
C THR A 428 -6.74 -1.36 7.04
N LEU A 429 -6.91 -0.09 6.72
CA LEU A 429 -8.18 0.52 6.32
C LEU A 429 -8.18 0.75 4.82
N SER A 430 -9.25 0.38 4.14
CA SER A 430 -9.55 0.78 2.76
C SER A 430 -10.92 1.43 2.70
N VAL A 431 -10.97 2.72 2.35
CA VAL A 431 -12.21 3.48 2.15
C VAL A 431 -12.52 3.54 0.66
N ASP A 432 -13.68 3.07 0.27
CA ASP A 432 -14.26 3.32 -1.05
C ASP A 432 -14.86 4.73 -1.06
N GLU A 433 -14.12 5.69 -1.61
CA GLU A 433 -14.52 7.10 -1.64
C GLU A 433 -15.72 7.35 -2.57
N GLN A 434 -15.99 6.46 -3.52
CA GLN A 434 -17.11 6.58 -4.44
C GLN A 434 -18.41 6.04 -3.84
N ARG A 435 -18.31 5.06 -2.90
CA ARG A 435 -19.46 4.46 -2.21
C ARG A 435 -19.62 4.97 -0.78
N ASN A 436 -18.62 5.67 -0.24
CA ASN A 436 -18.53 6.05 1.16
C ASN A 436 -18.72 4.84 2.09
N HIS A 437 -17.94 3.81 1.84
CA HIS A 437 -17.92 2.54 2.52
C HIS A 437 -16.48 2.16 2.83
N ALA A 438 -16.25 1.34 3.85
CA ALA A 438 -14.89 0.96 4.20
C ALA A 438 -14.78 -0.50 4.64
N THR A 439 -13.62 -1.07 4.41
CA THR A 439 -13.19 -2.33 5.02
C THR A 439 -11.97 -2.08 5.89
N VAL A 440 -12.01 -2.62 7.11
CA VAL A 440 -10.88 -2.59 8.06
C VAL A 440 -10.43 -4.01 8.34
N GLU A 441 -9.15 -4.29 8.11
CA GLU A 441 -8.47 -5.50 8.57
C GLU A 441 -7.81 -5.25 9.92
N LEU A 442 -8.10 -6.10 10.90
CA LEU A 442 -7.50 -6.10 12.23
C LEU A 442 -7.07 -7.52 12.62
N PRO A 443 -5.98 -7.68 13.40
CA PRO A 443 -5.71 -8.94 14.10
C PRO A 443 -6.87 -9.30 15.03
N LEU A 444 -7.06 -10.59 15.33
CA LEU A 444 -8.02 -11.01 16.34
C LEU A 444 -7.64 -10.46 17.72
N LYS A 445 -8.64 -9.92 18.45
CA LYS A 445 -8.40 -9.26 19.73
C LYS A 445 -7.90 -10.21 20.84
N GLN A 446 -8.28 -11.51 20.78
CA GLN A 446 -7.90 -12.49 21.83
C GLN A 446 -7.99 -13.94 21.34
N PRO A 447 -7.00 -14.80 21.62
CA PRO A 447 -5.59 -14.48 21.68
C PRO A 447 -5.11 -14.06 20.29
N GLU A 448 -4.14 -13.15 20.21
CA GLU A 448 -3.54 -12.78 18.92
C GLU A 448 -2.95 -14.05 18.28
N ARG A 449 -3.64 -14.59 17.28
CA ARG A 449 -3.22 -15.83 16.60
C ARG A 449 -2.30 -15.47 15.43
N VAL A 450 -1.11 -14.98 15.78
CA VAL A 450 -0.07 -14.70 14.79
C VAL A 450 1.21 -15.39 15.25
N THR A 451 1.69 -16.34 14.46
CA THR A 451 2.93 -17.07 14.70
C THR A 451 3.84 -16.94 13.50
N PHE A 452 5.13 -16.74 13.77
CA PHE A 452 6.17 -16.59 12.76
C PHE A 452 7.22 -17.67 12.95
N ASN A 453 7.83 -18.14 11.87
CA ASN A 453 8.83 -19.19 11.88
C ASN A 453 8.32 -20.46 12.59
N ALA A 454 7.05 -20.82 12.27
CA ALA A 454 6.36 -21.97 12.85
C ALA A 454 6.80 -23.30 12.22
N GLY A 455 7.57 -23.26 11.14
CA GLY A 455 7.98 -24.44 10.39
C GLY A 455 6.83 -25.03 9.59
N LEU A 456 6.02 -24.16 8.94
CA LEU A 456 4.89 -24.58 8.14
C LEU A 456 5.34 -25.54 7.02
N PRO A 457 4.74 -26.74 6.92
CA PRO A 457 5.12 -27.69 5.88
C PRO A 457 4.57 -27.30 4.51
N GLU A 458 5.37 -27.51 3.46
CA GLU A 458 5.00 -27.15 2.06
C GLU A 458 3.69 -27.76 1.60
N ARG A 459 3.33 -28.96 2.09
CA ARG A 459 2.08 -29.64 1.75
C ARG A 459 0.80 -28.82 2.03
N LEU A 460 0.88 -27.83 2.93
CA LEU A 460 -0.25 -26.92 3.23
C LEU A 460 -0.60 -26.02 2.03
N PHE A 461 0.34 -25.81 1.14
CA PHE A 461 0.21 -24.84 0.03
C PHE A 461 -0.04 -25.54 -1.31
N THR A 462 -0.89 -26.57 -1.31
CA THR A 462 -1.27 -27.34 -2.49
C THR A 462 -2.77 -27.23 -2.77
N GLN A 463 -3.16 -27.48 -4.02
CA GLN A 463 -4.58 -27.53 -4.38
C GLN A 463 -5.33 -28.62 -3.62
N LEU A 464 -4.66 -29.74 -3.29
CA LEU A 464 -5.25 -30.81 -2.48
C LEU A 464 -5.61 -30.29 -1.08
N GLU A 465 -4.70 -29.57 -0.42
CA GLU A 465 -4.96 -29.00 0.90
C GLU A 465 -6.04 -27.91 0.84
N MET A 466 -6.01 -27.07 -0.19
CA MET A 466 -7.08 -26.10 -0.44
C MET A 466 -8.46 -26.77 -0.49
N MET A 467 -8.60 -27.89 -1.22
CA MET A 467 -9.86 -28.66 -1.29
C MET A 467 -10.24 -29.33 0.04
N LYS A 468 -9.28 -29.71 0.88
CA LYS A 468 -9.57 -30.26 2.21
C LYS A 468 -10.11 -29.20 3.16
N ARG A 469 -9.53 -28.00 3.17
CA ARG A 469 -9.99 -26.86 4.00
C ARG A 469 -11.36 -26.34 3.59
N ALA A 470 -11.75 -26.61 2.36
CA ALA A 470 -13.03 -26.18 1.81
C ALA A 470 -14.21 -27.13 2.18
N LYS A 471 -13.95 -28.19 2.92
CA LYS A 471 -14.96 -29.15 3.42
C LYS A 471 -15.34 -28.83 4.86
#